data_0b269516123c48092485a2a404d5b249
#
_entry.id   0b269516123c48092485a2a404d5b249
#
_cell.length_a   1.000
_cell.length_b   1.000
_cell.length_c   1.000
_cell.angle_alpha   90.00
_cell.angle_beta   90.00
_cell.angle_gamma   90.00
#
_symmetry.space_group_name_H-M   'P 1'
#
loop_
_entity.id
_entity.type
_entity.pdbx_description
1 polymer ?
#
loop_
_entity_poly.entity_id
_entity_poly.type
_entity_poly.pdbx_seq_one_letter_code
_entity_poly.pdbx_strand_id
1 'polypeptide(L)'
;MSTLFTASTALIATVALMLCTQAAQASPDDEFNRAAAPKPDHLIQPDHGTASQLRARRMRARHGGSTASAKPPTFKNYPAFPASVNDSVSHARQLAMTTLNDQLGKPYLWGGSSPGAGFDCSGLVYYAYRDLLDIQLPRTANTMYHLKDAPRVGRHELERGDLVFFAIHTRQAADHVGVYLGEGRFIQAPRTGKTIRVSSLHNDYWTRHYLGARRLLTQATVR
;
A
#
# COMPACT_ATOMS: atom_id res chain seq x y z
N MET A 1 -38.66 -52.60 -57.24
CA MET A 1 -39.05 -51.27 -57.69
C MET A 1 -39.22 -50.45 -56.44
N SER A 2 -38.17 -49.81 -56.02
CA SER A 2 -38.11 -49.06 -54.70
C SER A 2 -37.75 -47.64 -55.00
N THR A 3 -38.63 -46.74 -54.68
CA THR A 3 -38.42 -45.29 -54.75
C THR A 3 -37.89 -44.82 -53.46
N LEU A 4 -36.68 -44.27 -53.46
CA LEU A 4 -36.02 -43.65 -52.35
C LEU A 4 -36.47 -42.17 -52.20
N PHE A 5 -37.09 -41.84 -51.11
CA PHE A 5 -37.37 -40.45 -50.69
C PHE A 5 -36.16 -39.89 -49.91
N THR A 6 -35.52 -38.94 -50.50
CA THR A 6 -34.49 -38.14 -49.78
C THR A 6 -35.15 -36.95 -49.11
N ALA A 7 -35.21 -36.95 -47.76
CA ALA A 7 -35.63 -35.81 -46.97
C ALA A 7 -34.40 -34.91 -46.68
N SER A 8 -34.43 -33.70 -47.24
CA SER A 8 -33.45 -32.65 -47.00
C SER A 8 -33.88 -31.89 -45.77
N THR A 9 -33.20 -32.09 -44.66
CA THR A 9 -33.39 -31.27 -43.44
C THR A 9 -32.49 -30.05 -43.50
N ALA A 10 -33.08 -28.88 -43.76
CA ALA A 10 -32.41 -27.60 -43.64
C ALA A 10 -32.19 -27.28 -42.18
N LEU A 11 -30.92 -27.28 -41.75
CA LEU A 11 -30.50 -26.85 -40.41
C LEU A 11 -30.40 -25.33 -40.39
N ILE A 12 -31.40 -24.66 -39.81
CA ILE A 12 -31.36 -23.22 -39.55
C ILE A 12 -30.48 -23.00 -38.30
N ALA A 13 -29.25 -22.60 -38.52
CA ALA A 13 -28.36 -22.16 -37.47
C ALA A 13 -28.75 -20.73 -37.03
N THR A 14 -29.53 -20.63 -35.98
CA THR A 14 -29.74 -19.37 -35.25
C THR A 14 -28.48 -19.05 -34.44
N VAL A 15 -27.63 -18.18 -35.00
CA VAL A 15 -26.54 -17.57 -34.27
C VAL A 15 -27.16 -16.58 -33.29
N ALA A 16 -27.38 -17.01 -32.07
CA ALA A 16 -27.67 -16.10 -30.94
C ALA A 16 -26.42 -15.34 -30.63
N LEU A 17 -26.37 -14.07 -31.06
CA LEU A 17 -25.35 -13.09 -30.67
C LEU A 17 -25.55 -12.76 -29.18
N MET A 18 -24.95 -13.56 -28.29
CA MET A 18 -24.80 -13.20 -26.88
C MET A 18 -23.81 -12.05 -26.80
N LEU A 19 -24.35 -10.85 -26.77
CA LEU A 19 -23.64 -9.67 -26.22
C LEU A 19 -23.39 -9.93 -24.75
N CYS A 20 -22.22 -10.53 -24.46
CA CYS A 20 -21.70 -10.65 -23.12
C CYS A 20 -21.22 -9.24 -22.69
N THR A 21 -22.14 -8.45 -22.13
CA THR A 21 -21.78 -7.27 -21.35
C THR A 21 -21.02 -7.80 -20.14
N GLN A 22 -19.69 -7.87 -20.23
CA GLN A 22 -18.83 -8.04 -19.08
C GLN A 22 -18.96 -6.77 -18.25
N ALA A 23 -19.91 -6.76 -17.33
CA ALA A 23 -19.87 -5.86 -16.21
C ALA A 23 -18.51 -6.11 -15.53
N ALA A 24 -17.64 -5.11 -15.57
CA ALA A 24 -16.38 -5.16 -14.85
C ALA A 24 -16.71 -5.36 -13.37
N GLN A 25 -16.64 -6.60 -12.91
CA GLN A 25 -16.85 -6.91 -11.51
C GLN A 25 -15.73 -6.21 -10.74
N ALA A 26 -16.12 -5.19 -9.96
CA ALA A 26 -15.21 -4.54 -9.04
C ALA A 26 -14.63 -5.62 -8.12
N SER A 27 -13.32 -5.61 -7.93
CA SER A 27 -12.67 -6.51 -6.99
C SER A 27 -13.29 -6.28 -5.59
N PRO A 28 -13.52 -7.32 -4.77
CA PRO A 28 -14.04 -7.15 -3.40
C PRO A 28 -13.25 -6.12 -2.57
N ASP A 29 -11.97 -5.94 -2.87
CA ASP A 29 -11.11 -4.94 -2.25
C ASP A 29 -11.43 -3.50 -2.70
N ASP A 30 -12.03 -3.31 -3.88
CA ASP A 30 -12.40 -1.99 -4.37
C ASP A 30 -13.61 -1.42 -3.58
N GLU A 31 -14.51 -2.30 -3.11
CA GLU A 31 -15.64 -1.92 -2.26
C GLU A 31 -15.17 -1.54 -0.84
N PHE A 32 -14.24 -2.32 -0.28
CA PHE A 32 -13.65 -2.04 1.03
C PHE A 32 -12.92 -0.69 1.07
N ASN A 33 -12.12 -0.39 0.04
CA ASN A 33 -11.41 0.89 -0.06
C ASN A 33 -12.34 2.09 -0.27
N ARG A 34 -13.51 1.89 -0.91
CA ARG A 34 -14.52 2.94 -1.05
C ARG A 34 -15.15 3.31 0.30
N ALA A 35 -15.32 2.33 1.19
CA ALA A 35 -15.83 2.55 2.55
C ALA A 35 -14.79 3.16 3.50
N ALA A 36 -13.49 2.93 3.24
CA ALA A 36 -12.37 3.43 4.06
C ALA A 36 -11.82 4.78 3.58
N ALA A 37 -12.25 5.31 2.45
CA ALA A 37 -11.86 6.63 2.01
C ALA A 37 -12.41 7.68 3.01
N PRO A 38 -11.59 8.60 3.54
CA PRO A 38 -12.11 9.70 4.32
C PRO A 38 -13.09 10.47 3.42
N LYS A 39 -14.28 10.76 3.95
CA LYS A 39 -15.24 11.65 3.26
C LYS A 39 -14.50 12.94 2.96
N PRO A 40 -14.61 13.51 1.76
CA PRO A 40 -14.02 14.79 1.47
C PRO A 40 -14.68 15.82 2.38
N ASP A 41 -13.99 16.19 3.45
CA ASP A 41 -14.37 17.34 4.24
C ASP A 41 -14.32 18.55 3.32
N HIS A 42 -15.51 19.08 3.09
CA HIS A 42 -15.83 20.43 2.68
C HIS A 42 -14.75 21.16 1.90
N LEU A 43 -14.93 21.22 0.58
CA LEU A 43 -14.17 22.04 -0.33
C LEU A 43 -14.02 23.47 0.25
N ILE A 44 -12.87 23.74 0.86
CA ILE A 44 -12.40 25.11 1.03
C ILE A 44 -12.09 25.59 -0.38
N GLN A 45 -13.01 26.35 -0.97
CA GLN A 45 -12.75 27.04 -2.21
C GLN A 45 -11.51 27.92 -2.01
N PRO A 46 -10.50 27.85 -2.89
CA PRO A 46 -9.42 28.81 -2.85
C PRO A 46 -10.02 30.19 -3.10
N ASP A 47 -9.90 31.08 -2.13
CA ASP A 47 -10.25 32.48 -2.25
C ASP A 47 -9.43 33.11 -3.39
N HIS A 48 -10.08 33.32 -4.54
CA HIS A 48 -9.48 34.00 -5.69
C HIS A 48 -9.41 35.51 -5.43
N GLY A 49 -8.64 35.89 -4.40
CA GLY A 49 -8.25 37.28 -4.18
C GLY A 49 -7.45 37.77 -5.39
N THR A 50 -7.94 38.85 -6.03
CA THR A 50 -7.27 39.46 -7.17
C THR A 50 -5.83 39.85 -6.83
N ALA A 51 -4.95 39.86 -7.85
CA ALA A 51 -3.51 40.15 -7.69
C ALA A 51 -3.24 41.50 -6.97
N SER A 52 -4.20 42.44 -6.97
CA SER A 52 -4.16 43.70 -6.22
C SER A 52 -4.30 43.50 -4.70
N GLN A 53 -5.14 42.57 -4.26
CA GLN A 53 -5.32 42.27 -2.81
C GLN A 53 -4.12 41.55 -2.20
N LEU A 54 -3.42 40.69 -2.97
CA LEU A 54 -2.19 40.08 -2.56
C LEU A 54 -1.02 41.06 -2.42
N ARG A 55 -0.97 42.10 -3.27
CA ARG A 55 0.02 43.21 -3.15
C ARG A 55 -0.24 44.09 -1.92
N ALA A 56 -1.48 44.37 -1.58
CA ALA A 56 -1.83 45.16 -0.40
C ALA A 56 -1.48 44.45 0.92
N ARG A 57 -1.67 43.11 0.97
CA ARG A 57 -1.26 42.31 2.13
C ARG A 57 0.27 42.29 2.32
N ARG A 58 1.04 42.24 1.22
CA ARG A 58 2.52 42.26 1.27
C ARG A 58 3.10 43.61 1.70
N MET A 59 2.43 44.71 1.44
CA MET A 59 2.88 46.04 1.86
C MET A 59 2.59 46.36 3.34
N ARG A 60 1.49 45.83 3.89
CA ARG A 60 1.18 45.99 5.32
C ARG A 60 2.11 45.18 6.25
N ALA A 61 2.74 44.10 5.77
CA ALA A 61 3.68 43.29 6.53
C ALA A 61 5.10 43.90 6.65
N ARG A 62 5.37 45.05 5.99
CA ARG A 62 6.70 45.69 5.99
C ARG A 62 6.85 46.89 6.95
N HIS A 63 5.80 47.31 7.64
CA HIS A 63 5.84 48.47 8.54
C HIS A 63 5.21 48.17 9.90
N GLY A 64 5.68 47.15 10.56
CA GLY A 64 5.37 46.87 11.95
C GLY A 64 6.63 46.29 12.59
N GLY A 65 7.54 47.19 12.96
CA GLY A 65 8.74 46.79 13.65
C GLY A 65 8.48 46.39 15.08
N SER A 66 9.10 45.35 15.51
CA SER A 66 9.81 45.28 16.79
C SER A 66 10.63 43.99 16.77
N THR A 67 11.92 44.17 16.72
CA THR A 67 12.93 43.11 16.85
C THR A 67 12.97 42.65 18.30
N ALA A 68 12.19 41.63 18.61
CA ALA A 68 12.53 40.73 19.70
C ALA A 68 13.05 39.46 19.07
N SER A 69 14.37 39.38 18.93
CA SER A 69 15.09 38.17 18.57
C SER A 69 14.86 37.14 19.68
N ALA A 70 13.76 36.41 19.59
CA ALA A 70 13.56 35.20 20.36
C ALA A 70 14.50 34.14 19.78
N LYS A 71 15.64 33.96 20.47
CA LYS A 71 16.54 32.83 20.26
C LYS A 71 15.70 31.56 20.25
N PRO A 72 15.79 30.69 19.21
CA PRO A 72 15.05 29.45 19.21
C PRO A 72 15.38 28.68 20.48
N PRO A 73 14.40 28.02 21.12
CA PRO A 73 14.65 27.26 22.34
C PRO A 73 15.71 26.20 22.00
N THR A 74 16.86 26.34 22.66
CA THR A 74 17.90 25.32 22.65
C THR A 74 17.32 24.09 23.33
N PHE A 75 17.08 23.03 22.59
CA PHE A 75 16.75 21.69 23.10
C PHE A 75 17.95 21.05 23.83
N LYS A 76 18.52 21.78 24.80
CA LYS A 76 19.50 21.24 25.73
C LYS A 76 18.75 20.98 27.01
N ASN A 77 18.60 19.70 27.36
CA ASN A 77 18.08 19.10 28.58
C ASN A 77 16.69 18.41 28.44
N TYR A 78 16.54 17.58 27.41
CA TYR A 78 15.79 16.36 27.67
C TYR A 78 16.81 15.36 28.26
N PRO A 79 16.57 14.76 29.44
CA PRO A 79 17.35 13.64 29.88
C PRO A 79 17.27 12.62 28.74
N ALA A 80 18.42 12.13 28.24
CA ALA A 80 18.46 11.01 27.35
C ALA A 80 17.80 9.87 28.13
N PHE A 81 16.52 9.62 27.84
CA PHE A 81 15.90 8.38 28.24
C PHE A 81 16.80 7.29 27.67
N PRO A 82 17.26 6.33 28.47
CA PRO A 82 17.82 5.12 27.91
C PRO A 82 16.73 4.57 27.01
N ALA A 83 16.92 4.71 25.67
CA ALA A 83 16.01 4.14 24.71
C ALA A 83 15.98 2.65 25.05
N SER A 84 14.91 2.17 25.66
CA SER A 84 14.76 0.74 25.86
C SER A 84 14.77 0.13 24.46
N VAL A 85 15.34 -1.03 24.31
CA VAL A 85 15.45 -1.72 23.00
C VAL A 85 14.06 -1.87 22.37
N ASN A 86 13.01 -1.94 23.19
CA ASN A 86 11.61 -1.95 22.77
C ASN A 86 11.19 -0.60 22.14
N ASP A 87 11.79 0.52 22.53
CA ASP A 87 11.47 1.84 21.98
C ASP A 87 11.98 1.97 20.54
N SER A 88 13.16 1.42 20.21
CA SER A 88 13.70 1.43 18.84
C SER A 88 12.81 0.67 17.86
N VAL A 89 12.36 -0.53 18.23
CA VAL A 89 11.43 -1.33 17.40
C VAL A 89 10.09 -0.62 17.23
N SER A 90 9.56 -0.03 18.30
CA SER A 90 8.30 0.71 18.26
C SER A 90 8.42 1.96 17.38
N HIS A 91 9.52 2.68 17.47
CA HIS A 91 9.81 3.85 16.67
C HIS A 91 9.97 3.49 15.18
N ALA A 92 10.75 2.45 14.87
CA ALA A 92 10.91 1.94 13.50
C ALA A 92 9.58 1.50 12.90
N ARG A 93 8.74 0.82 13.69
CA ARG A 93 7.38 0.45 13.29
C ARG A 93 6.54 1.66 12.94
N GLN A 94 6.56 2.69 13.77
CA GLN A 94 5.82 3.94 13.54
C GLN A 94 6.27 4.62 12.25
N LEU A 95 7.58 4.73 12.02
CA LEU A 95 8.15 5.32 10.80
C LEU A 95 7.75 4.51 9.56
N ALA A 96 7.85 3.19 9.60
CA ALA A 96 7.43 2.33 8.49
C ALA A 96 5.95 2.54 8.15
N MET A 97 5.08 2.58 9.16
CA MET A 97 3.63 2.78 8.95
C MET A 97 3.31 4.16 8.37
N THR A 98 3.96 5.21 8.85
CA THR A 98 3.79 6.57 8.30
C THR A 98 4.23 6.58 6.84
N THR A 99 5.43 6.06 6.55
CA THR A 99 5.97 5.98 5.17
C THR A 99 5.04 5.23 4.24
N LEU A 100 4.46 4.10 4.67
CA LEU A 100 3.52 3.31 3.87
C LEU A 100 2.21 4.06 3.61
N ASN A 101 1.63 4.69 4.63
CA ASN A 101 0.39 5.44 4.51
C ASN A 101 0.52 6.62 3.51
N ASP A 102 1.66 7.29 3.49
CA ASP A 102 1.96 8.38 2.55
C ASP A 102 2.03 7.91 1.08
N GLN A 103 2.08 6.60 0.84
CA GLN A 103 2.06 6.03 -0.51
C GLN A 103 0.67 5.60 -0.97
N LEU A 104 -0.35 5.63 -0.12
CA LEU A 104 -1.72 5.28 -0.52
C LEU A 104 -2.19 6.08 -1.73
N GLY A 105 -2.86 5.39 -2.65
CA GLY A 105 -3.36 5.99 -3.90
C GLY A 105 -2.32 6.15 -5.00
N LYS A 106 -1.00 6.01 -4.74
CA LYS A 106 0.03 6.08 -5.78
C LYS A 106 -0.05 4.87 -6.72
N PRO A 107 0.36 5.04 -7.99
CA PRO A 107 0.21 3.99 -8.99
C PRO A 107 1.13 2.81 -8.72
N TYR A 108 0.65 1.62 -9.10
CA TYR A 108 1.51 0.46 -9.27
C TYR A 108 2.42 0.64 -10.49
N LEU A 109 3.71 0.38 -10.33
CA LEU A 109 4.68 0.29 -11.42
C LEU A 109 5.55 -0.93 -11.21
N TRP A 110 5.60 -1.84 -12.19
CA TRP A 110 6.49 -2.99 -12.15
C TRP A 110 7.96 -2.56 -12.02
N GLY A 111 8.67 -3.09 -11.01
CA GLY A 111 10.05 -2.70 -10.70
C GLY A 111 10.17 -1.35 -9.97
N GLY A 112 9.08 -0.62 -9.79
CA GLY A 112 9.05 0.67 -9.09
C GLY A 112 9.36 0.56 -7.60
N SER A 113 10.06 1.56 -7.06
CA SER A 113 10.45 1.61 -5.64
C SER A 113 10.59 3.04 -5.12
N SER A 114 9.91 4.01 -5.73
CA SER A 114 9.99 5.41 -5.33
C SER A 114 8.66 6.14 -5.49
N PRO A 115 8.41 7.19 -4.67
CA PRO A 115 7.16 7.95 -4.71
C PRO A 115 6.87 8.63 -6.04
N GLY A 116 7.90 9.03 -6.79
CA GLY A 116 7.77 9.75 -8.05
C GLY A 116 7.47 8.82 -9.24
N ALA A 117 7.97 7.58 -9.20
CA ALA A 117 7.77 6.62 -10.29
C ALA A 117 6.57 5.70 -10.04
N GLY A 118 6.27 5.38 -8.79
CA GLY A 118 5.34 4.34 -8.37
C GLY A 118 6.06 3.14 -7.75
N PHE A 119 5.30 2.12 -7.37
CA PHE A 119 5.81 0.97 -6.64
C PHE A 119 5.26 -0.35 -7.17
N ASP A 120 6.11 -1.39 -7.20
CA ASP A 120 5.60 -2.76 -7.14
C ASP A 120 5.44 -3.21 -5.67
N CYS A 121 4.93 -4.42 -5.44
CA CYS A 121 4.63 -4.91 -4.09
C CYS A 121 5.86 -4.93 -3.18
N SER A 122 6.96 -5.49 -3.63
CA SER A 122 8.22 -5.57 -2.88
C SER A 122 8.99 -4.25 -2.86
N GLY A 123 8.83 -3.39 -3.85
CA GLY A 123 9.40 -2.05 -3.89
C GLY A 123 8.79 -1.11 -2.86
N LEU A 124 7.49 -1.24 -2.60
CA LEU A 124 6.80 -0.52 -1.52
C LEU A 124 7.38 -0.92 -0.15
N VAL A 125 7.55 -2.23 0.09
CA VAL A 125 8.19 -2.73 1.31
C VAL A 125 9.64 -2.26 1.42
N TYR A 126 10.41 -2.42 0.34
CA TYR A 126 11.82 -2.01 0.30
C TYR A 126 11.97 -0.52 0.64
N TYR A 127 11.15 0.33 0.06
CA TYR A 127 11.16 1.78 0.32
C TYR A 127 10.86 2.13 1.77
N ALA A 128 9.91 1.44 2.40
CA ALA A 128 9.48 1.75 3.76
C ALA A 128 10.41 1.19 4.85
N TYR A 129 11.21 0.15 4.56
CA TYR A 129 11.95 -0.58 5.58
C TYR A 129 13.48 -0.49 5.47
N ARG A 130 14.05 -0.32 4.26
CA ARG A 130 15.50 -0.42 4.03
C ARG A 130 16.35 0.46 4.95
N ASP A 131 15.87 1.67 5.26
CA ASP A 131 16.63 2.65 6.06
C ASP A 131 16.42 2.46 7.58
N LEU A 132 15.54 1.54 7.98
CA LEU A 132 15.23 1.19 9.36
C LEU A 132 15.96 -0.05 9.86
N LEU A 133 16.59 -0.79 8.95
CA LEU A 133 17.16 -2.11 9.22
C LEU A 133 18.69 -2.09 9.11
N ASP A 134 19.34 -2.84 10.00
CA ASP A 134 20.78 -3.12 9.94
C ASP A 134 21.12 -4.29 9.02
N ILE A 135 20.09 -4.98 8.51
CA ILE A 135 20.22 -6.07 7.54
C ILE A 135 19.97 -5.58 6.12
N GLN A 136 20.57 -6.24 5.14
CA GLN A 136 20.30 -5.98 3.74
C GLN A 136 18.95 -6.56 3.33
N LEU A 137 17.95 -5.70 3.11
CA LEU A 137 16.64 -6.12 2.66
C LEU A 137 16.66 -6.50 1.18
N PRO A 138 16.27 -7.73 0.79
CA PRO A 138 16.19 -8.14 -0.61
C PRO A 138 15.12 -7.38 -1.39
N ARG A 139 15.24 -7.35 -2.75
CA ARG A 139 14.33 -6.57 -3.60
C ARG A 139 13.08 -7.32 -4.03
N THR A 140 13.02 -8.66 -3.98
CA THR A 140 11.87 -9.42 -4.46
C THR A 140 11.06 -10.05 -3.33
N ALA A 141 9.76 -10.23 -3.54
CA ALA A 141 8.86 -10.84 -2.55
C ALA A 141 9.36 -12.23 -2.14
N ASN A 142 9.81 -13.05 -3.09
CA ASN A 142 10.28 -14.40 -2.79
C ASN A 142 11.55 -14.41 -1.94
N THR A 143 12.52 -13.57 -2.24
CA THR A 143 13.75 -13.46 -1.44
C THR A 143 13.48 -12.88 -0.04
N MET A 144 12.56 -11.93 0.08
CA MET A 144 12.09 -11.45 1.39
C MET A 144 11.42 -12.57 2.21
N TYR A 145 10.62 -13.43 1.55
CA TYR A 145 9.97 -14.56 2.23
C TYR A 145 10.97 -15.57 2.77
N HIS A 146 12.13 -15.74 2.11
CA HIS A 146 13.18 -16.66 2.52
C HIS A 146 14.30 -16.02 3.36
N LEU A 147 14.15 -14.75 3.74
CA LEU A 147 15.14 -14.04 4.56
C LEU A 147 15.31 -14.73 5.93
N LYS A 148 16.55 -15.16 6.22
CA LYS A 148 16.85 -15.92 7.43
C LYS A 148 16.81 -15.07 8.69
N ASP A 149 17.18 -13.80 8.56
CA ASP A 149 17.21 -12.84 9.67
C ASP A 149 15.82 -12.35 10.10
N ALA A 150 14.77 -12.70 9.33
CA ALA A 150 13.39 -12.38 9.65
C ALA A 150 12.63 -13.64 10.12
N PRO A 151 12.29 -13.76 11.40
CA PRO A 151 11.56 -14.91 11.92
C PRO A 151 10.20 -15.08 11.24
N ARG A 152 9.77 -16.34 11.12
CA ARG A 152 8.41 -16.67 10.68
C ARG A 152 7.41 -16.30 11.76
N VAL A 153 6.25 -15.81 11.35
CA VAL A 153 5.17 -15.42 12.24
C VAL A 153 3.92 -16.22 11.88
N GLY A 154 3.28 -16.77 12.89
CA GLY A 154 1.99 -17.44 12.76
C GLY A 154 0.89 -16.43 12.39
N ARG A 155 -0.14 -16.88 11.64
CA ARG A 155 -1.22 -15.99 11.21
C ARG A 155 -1.96 -15.32 12.39
N HIS A 156 -2.03 -15.99 13.53
CA HIS A 156 -2.68 -15.48 14.76
C HIS A 156 -1.76 -14.62 15.63
N GLU A 157 -0.46 -14.56 15.27
CA GLU A 157 0.58 -13.80 15.98
C GLU A 157 1.01 -12.55 15.22
N LEU A 158 0.26 -12.21 14.15
CA LEU A 158 0.56 -11.05 13.32
C LEU A 158 0.50 -9.76 14.12
N GLU A 159 1.56 -8.99 14.05
CA GLU A 159 1.66 -7.63 14.57
C GLU A 159 1.78 -6.61 13.44
N ARG A 160 1.32 -5.42 13.72
CA ARG A 160 1.47 -4.28 12.81
C ARG A 160 2.93 -4.12 12.38
N GLY A 161 3.18 -4.09 11.06
CA GLY A 161 4.52 -4.06 10.49
C GLY A 161 5.07 -5.42 10.06
N ASP A 162 4.38 -6.53 10.32
CA ASP A 162 4.77 -7.82 9.76
C ASP A 162 4.52 -7.85 8.25
N LEU A 163 5.42 -8.50 7.51
CA LEU A 163 5.22 -8.77 6.11
C LEU A 163 4.32 -9.99 5.92
N VAL A 164 3.30 -9.86 5.09
CA VAL A 164 2.40 -10.94 4.69
C VAL A 164 2.64 -11.31 3.23
N PHE A 165 2.79 -12.59 2.96
CA PHE A 165 3.20 -13.11 1.65
C PHE A 165 2.12 -13.98 1.05
N PHE A 166 2.03 -13.93 -0.28
CA PHE A 166 1.02 -14.64 -1.04
C PHE A 166 1.65 -15.35 -2.25
N ALA A 167 1.04 -16.48 -2.63
CA ALA A 167 1.35 -17.27 -3.82
C ALA A 167 0.14 -17.15 -4.78
N ILE A 168 0.13 -16.13 -5.62
CA ILE A 168 -1.00 -15.79 -6.50
C ILE A 168 -0.92 -16.57 -7.82
N HIS A 169 0.24 -16.57 -8.46
CA HIS A 169 0.44 -17.17 -9.78
C HIS A 169 1.09 -18.55 -9.68
N THR A 170 1.90 -18.78 -8.66
CA THR A 170 2.57 -20.07 -8.44
C THR A 170 2.37 -20.51 -7.00
N ARG A 171 2.17 -21.82 -6.78
CA ARG A 171 2.03 -22.36 -5.41
C ARG A 171 3.36 -22.56 -4.69
N GLN A 172 4.49 -22.31 -5.35
CA GLN A 172 5.82 -22.67 -4.86
C GLN A 172 6.67 -21.47 -4.43
N ALA A 173 6.24 -20.26 -4.75
CA ALA A 173 6.99 -19.04 -4.48
C ALA A 173 6.09 -17.90 -3.99
N ALA A 174 6.63 -17.03 -3.14
CA ALA A 174 5.98 -15.79 -2.77
C ALA A 174 6.11 -14.80 -3.94
N ASP A 175 5.04 -14.64 -4.71
CA ASP A 175 5.00 -13.71 -5.84
C ASP A 175 4.34 -12.37 -5.50
N HIS A 176 3.81 -12.24 -4.28
CA HIS A 176 3.24 -11.00 -3.79
C HIS A 176 3.51 -10.81 -2.29
N VAL A 177 3.63 -9.54 -1.87
CA VAL A 177 3.87 -9.15 -0.48
C VAL A 177 3.09 -7.87 -0.14
N GLY A 178 2.62 -7.80 1.10
CA GLY A 178 2.06 -6.60 1.71
C GLY A 178 2.53 -6.45 3.15
N VAL A 179 2.12 -5.37 3.80
CA VAL A 179 2.46 -5.08 5.19
C VAL A 179 1.20 -5.07 6.05
N TYR A 180 1.21 -5.84 7.10
CA TYR A 180 0.08 -5.94 8.03
C TYR A 180 -0.10 -4.66 8.84
N LEU A 181 -1.35 -4.17 8.90
CA LEU A 181 -1.72 -2.92 9.57
C LEU A 181 -2.45 -3.15 10.91
N GLY A 182 -2.73 -4.40 11.25
CA GLY A 182 -3.63 -4.74 12.35
C GLY A 182 -5.05 -5.05 11.88
N GLU A 183 -5.84 -5.68 12.73
CA GLU A 183 -7.27 -5.97 12.52
C GLU A 183 -7.57 -6.71 11.21
N GLY A 184 -6.71 -7.62 10.81
CA GLY A 184 -6.85 -8.38 9.57
C GLY A 184 -6.65 -7.56 8.29
N ARG A 185 -6.09 -6.35 8.38
CA ARG A 185 -5.85 -5.46 7.22
C ARG A 185 -4.38 -5.41 6.85
N PHE A 186 -4.08 -5.21 5.57
CA PHE A 186 -2.71 -5.02 5.08
C PHE A 186 -2.67 -4.02 3.92
N ILE A 187 -1.58 -3.27 3.81
CA ILE A 187 -1.31 -2.35 2.69
C ILE A 187 -0.48 -3.06 1.63
N GLN A 188 -0.78 -2.80 0.37
CA GLN A 188 -0.12 -3.42 -0.77
C GLN A 188 -0.10 -2.52 -2.01
N ALA A 189 0.83 -2.78 -2.93
CA ALA A 189 0.81 -2.33 -4.32
C ALA A 189 0.37 -3.52 -5.19
N PRO A 190 -0.88 -3.57 -5.68
CA PRO A 190 -1.47 -4.82 -6.15
C PRO A 190 -0.99 -5.29 -7.54
N ARG A 191 -1.18 -4.48 -8.59
CA ARG A 191 -0.83 -4.82 -9.99
C ARG A 191 -0.99 -3.61 -10.91
N THR A 192 -0.49 -3.72 -12.14
CA THR A 192 -0.64 -2.72 -13.21
C THR A 192 -2.10 -2.24 -13.33
N GLY A 193 -2.29 -0.95 -13.47
CA GLY A 193 -3.60 -0.30 -13.59
C GLY A 193 -4.36 -0.11 -12.26
N LYS A 194 -3.74 -0.47 -11.14
CA LYS A 194 -4.27 -0.24 -9.79
C LYS A 194 -3.32 0.65 -8.99
N THR A 195 -3.82 1.16 -7.87
CA THR A 195 -3.06 1.99 -6.93
C THR A 195 -2.77 1.24 -5.63
N ILE A 196 -1.80 1.73 -4.86
CA ILE A 196 -1.50 1.26 -3.50
C ILE A 196 -2.75 1.42 -2.65
N ARG A 197 -3.12 0.37 -1.93
CA ARG A 197 -4.36 0.31 -1.17
C ARG A 197 -4.28 -0.61 0.03
N VAL A 198 -5.28 -0.51 0.90
CA VAL A 198 -5.51 -1.45 2.00
C VAL A 198 -6.44 -2.56 1.52
N SER A 199 -6.14 -3.79 1.93
CA SER A 199 -6.92 -5.00 1.67
C SER A 199 -7.13 -5.79 2.95
N SER A 200 -8.14 -6.69 2.95
CA SER A 200 -8.48 -7.53 4.11
C SER A 200 -7.93 -8.95 3.94
N LEU A 201 -7.21 -9.46 4.96
CA LEU A 201 -6.77 -10.86 5.03
C LEU A 201 -7.97 -11.83 5.20
N HIS A 202 -9.14 -11.34 5.60
CA HIS A 202 -10.34 -12.15 5.74
C HIS A 202 -11.09 -12.35 4.43
N ASN A 203 -10.69 -11.63 3.37
CA ASN A 203 -11.22 -11.85 2.02
C ASN A 203 -10.81 -13.23 1.52
N ASP A 204 -11.73 -13.97 0.89
CA ASP A 204 -11.53 -15.33 0.39
C ASP A 204 -10.35 -15.45 -0.59
N TYR A 205 -10.18 -14.45 -1.43
CA TYR A 205 -9.05 -14.42 -2.38
C TYR A 205 -7.72 -14.42 -1.63
N TRP A 206 -7.52 -13.51 -0.68
CA TRP A 206 -6.28 -13.40 0.10
C TRP A 206 -6.08 -14.57 1.05
N THR A 207 -7.17 -15.11 1.61
CA THR A 207 -7.11 -16.31 2.47
C THR A 207 -6.60 -17.52 1.69
N ARG A 208 -7.06 -17.74 0.46
CA ARG A 208 -6.63 -18.89 -0.37
C ARG A 208 -5.19 -18.78 -0.87
N HIS A 209 -4.66 -17.57 -1.03
CA HIS A 209 -3.31 -17.33 -1.54
C HIS A 209 -2.28 -17.06 -0.45
N TYR A 210 -2.71 -16.97 0.80
CA TYR A 210 -1.81 -16.69 1.93
C TYR A 210 -0.75 -17.79 2.09
N LEU A 211 0.54 -17.40 2.04
CA LEU A 211 1.68 -18.31 2.14
C LEU A 211 2.31 -18.29 3.53
N GLY A 212 2.32 -17.15 4.19
CA GLY A 212 2.93 -16.97 5.51
C GLY A 212 3.31 -15.53 5.80
N ALA A 213 4.00 -15.32 6.91
CA ALA A 213 4.47 -13.99 7.31
C ALA A 213 5.90 -14.00 7.87
N ARG A 214 6.51 -12.81 7.85
CA ARG A 214 7.86 -12.54 8.40
C ARG A 214 7.85 -11.26 9.21
N ARG A 215 8.55 -11.25 10.34
CA ARG A 215 8.76 -10.05 11.15
C ARG A 215 10.14 -9.48 10.88
N LEU A 216 10.18 -8.33 10.21
CA LEU A 216 11.44 -7.61 9.96
C LEU A 216 11.86 -6.72 11.12
N LEU A 217 10.89 -6.12 11.83
CA LEU A 217 11.17 -5.17 12.90
C LEU A 217 11.33 -5.92 14.23
N THR A 218 12.56 -6.34 14.52
CA THR A 218 12.97 -7.01 15.73
C THR A 218 14.15 -6.29 16.37
N GLN A 219 14.48 -6.60 17.61
CA GLN A 219 15.67 -6.06 18.30
C GLN A 219 16.98 -6.39 17.57
N ALA A 220 17.01 -7.51 16.83
CA ALA A 220 18.20 -7.95 16.11
C ALA A 220 18.37 -7.31 14.75
N THR A 221 17.34 -6.66 14.21
CA THR A 221 17.31 -6.17 12.81
C THR A 221 17.12 -4.67 12.69
N VAL A 222 16.60 -4.00 13.70
CA VAL A 222 16.36 -2.54 13.71
C VAL A 222 17.63 -1.80 14.14
N ARG A 223 17.92 -0.68 13.46
CA ARG A 223 19.02 0.25 13.76
C ARG A 223 18.79 1.04 15.03
#